data_55090b9d8b53ef32d1a91dbaf8a4a460
#
_entry.id   55090b9d8b53ef32d1a91dbaf8a4a460
#
_cell.length_a   1.000
_cell.length_b   1.000
_cell.length_c   1.000
_cell.angle_alpha   90.00
_cell.angle_beta   90.00
_cell.angle_gamma   90.00
#
_symmetry.space_group_name_H-M   'P 1'
#
loop_
_entity.id
_entity.type
_entity.pdbx_description
1 polymer ?
#
loop_
_entity_poly.entity_id
_entity_poly.type
_entity_poly.pdbx_seq_one_letter_code
_entity_poly.pdbx_strand_id
1 'polypeptide(L)'
;MLSSDSLKEISNIFCGDTVGFYTYKQGYKLVEFFNSNFGTKDVYSSGFPSRWAYVHDKLVELINSGKIDRFFNIVLGKSYLMQEQSLSEVDAAEKIESIYTEFNRIIHRDLCKITRSNGRYHLVKENDDLEPIGNGGFANVYRQKSTGLVIKKLKDDYLTDTG
;
A
#
# COMPACT_ATOMS: atom_id res chain seq x y z
N MET A 1 -6.74 -10.34 -4.58
CA MET A 1 -6.69 -8.90 -4.38
C MET A 1 -5.45 -8.30 -5.03
N LEU A 2 -4.29 -8.29 -4.40
CA LEU A 2 -3.08 -7.80 -5.05
C LEU A 2 -2.40 -8.91 -5.84
N SER A 3 -1.98 -8.58 -7.08
CA SER A 3 -1.26 -9.51 -7.93
C SER A 3 0.15 -9.78 -7.40
N SER A 4 0.74 -10.90 -7.82
CA SER A 4 2.12 -11.22 -7.48
C SER A 4 3.09 -10.16 -7.99
N ASP A 5 2.83 -9.59 -9.17
CA ASP A 5 3.66 -8.52 -9.73
C ASP A 5 3.61 -7.25 -8.88
N SER A 6 2.43 -6.86 -8.40
CA SER A 6 2.29 -5.71 -7.51
C SER A 6 3.01 -5.94 -6.19
N LEU A 7 2.86 -7.12 -5.60
CA LEU A 7 3.55 -7.48 -4.36
C LEU A 7 5.06 -7.51 -4.53
N LYS A 8 5.56 -7.95 -5.68
CA LYS A 8 6.99 -7.92 -5.97
C LYS A 8 7.52 -6.49 -6.04
N GLU A 9 6.81 -5.58 -6.71
CA GLU A 9 7.24 -4.18 -6.80
C GLU A 9 7.22 -3.51 -5.43
N ILE A 10 6.18 -3.73 -4.63
CA ILE A 10 6.10 -3.20 -3.27
C ILE A 10 7.25 -3.76 -2.43
N SER A 11 7.55 -5.05 -2.57
CA SER A 11 8.64 -5.70 -1.84
C SER A 11 10.00 -5.10 -2.21
N ASN A 12 10.26 -4.87 -3.48
CA ASN A 12 11.50 -4.22 -3.93
C ASN A 12 11.64 -2.80 -3.37
N ILE A 13 10.55 -2.05 -3.34
CA ILE A 13 10.53 -0.70 -2.75
C ILE A 13 10.87 -0.78 -1.26
N PHE A 14 10.21 -1.63 -0.52
CA PHE A 14 10.42 -1.76 0.93
C PHE A 14 11.83 -2.26 1.26
N CYS A 15 12.38 -3.17 0.48
CA CYS A 15 13.75 -3.67 0.66
C CYS A 15 14.82 -2.60 0.39
N GLY A 16 14.45 -1.49 -0.25
CA GLY A 16 15.39 -0.45 -0.65
C GLY A 16 16.11 -0.73 -1.96
N ASP A 17 15.60 -1.64 -2.77
CA ASP A 17 16.17 -1.96 -4.09
C ASP A 17 15.74 -0.95 -5.16
N THR A 18 14.61 -0.27 -4.92
CA THR A 18 14.16 0.84 -5.75
C THR A 18 14.61 2.14 -5.10
N VAL A 19 15.40 2.92 -5.83
CA VAL A 19 15.99 4.17 -5.31
C VAL A 19 14.90 5.21 -5.04
N GLY A 20 15.04 5.93 -3.93
CA GLY A 20 14.24 7.12 -3.65
C GLY A 20 13.12 6.94 -2.64
N PHE A 21 12.87 5.73 -2.13
CA PHE A 21 11.79 5.49 -1.19
C PHE A 21 12.30 5.03 0.18
N TYR A 22 12.64 3.77 0.34
CA TYR A 22 13.21 3.25 1.58
C TYR A 22 14.70 2.99 1.44
N THR A 23 15.40 2.94 2.58
CA THR A 23 16.81 2.57 2.60
C THR A 23 16.97 1.07 2.38
N TYR A 24 18.13 0.68 1.87
CA TYR A 24 18.49 -0.73 1.70
C TYR A 24 18.46 -1.45 3.05
N LYS A 25 17.81 -2.61 3.08
CA LYS A 25 17.72 -3.46 4.28
C LYS A 25 18.36 -4.81 4.00
N GLN A 26 19.29 -5.20 4.86
CA GLN A 26 19.85 -6.54 4.82
C GLN A 26 18.78 -7.56 5.24
N GLY A 27 18.98 -8.82 4.82
CA GLY A 27 17.99 -9.87 5.08
C GLY A 27 17.64 -10.03 6.56
N TYR A 28 18.64 -9.96 7.46
CA TYR A 28 18.37 -10.08 8.89
C TYR A 28 17.54 -8.91 9.43
N LYS A 29 17.65 -7.74 8.85
CA LYS A 29 16.84 -6.57 9.23
C LYS A 29 15.38 -6.73 8.81
N LEU A 30 15.15 -7.34 7.66
CA LEU A 30 13.80 -7.69 7.22
C LEU A 30 13.14 -8.67 8.18
N VAL A 31 13.89 -9.71 8.60
CA VAL A 31 13.40 -10.68 9.57
C VAL A 31 13.08 -9.99 10.91
N GLU A 32 13.96 -9.13 11.41
CA GLU A 32 13.71 -8.34 12.63
C GLU A 32 12.42 -7.52 12.50
N PHE A 33 12.22 -6.86 11.37
CA PHE A 33 11.03 -6.04 11.15
C PHE A 33 9.74 -6.85 11.30
N PHE A 34 9.64 -7.99 10.60
CA PHE A 34 8.42 -8.80 10.64
C PHE A 34 8.25 -9.50 12.00
N ASN A 35 9.32 -9.98 12.59
CA ASN A 35 9.24 -10.61 13.91
C ASN A 35 8.78 -9.62 14.98
N SER A 36 9.32 -8.40 14.97
CA SER A 36 8.99 -7.38 15.97
C SER A 36 7.57 -6.84 15.82
N ASN A 37 7.10 -6.66 14.59
CA ASN A 37 5.83 -6.01 14.33
C ASN A 37 4.65 -6.96 14.22
N PHE A 38 4.89 -8.23 13.87
CA PHE A 38 3.82 -9.20 13.60
C PHE A 38 3.95 -10.48 14.43
N GLY A 39 4.90 -10.53 15.34
CA GLY A 39 5.06 -11.65 16.26
C GLY A 39 5.52 -12.95 15.60
N THR A 40 6.11 -12.89 14.42
CA THR A 40 6.67 -14.07 13.76
C THR A 40 8.00 -14.47 14.40
N LYS A 41 8.46 -15.69 14.11
CA LYS A 41 9.69 -16.25 14.67
C LYS A 41 10.63 -16.74 13.57
N ASP A 42 10.71 -15.98 12.48
CA ASP A 42 11.57 -16.31 11.36
C ASP A 42 13.04 -16.17 11.78
N VAL A 43 13.88 -16.97 11.16
CA VAL A 43 15.33 -16.97 11.43
C VAL A 43 16.06 -16.68 10.12
N TYR A 44 17.00 -15.74 10.17
CA TYR A 44 17.90 -15.49 9.05
C TYR A 44 19.07 -16.47 9.14
N SER A 45 19.20 -17.31 8.11
CA SER A 45 20.22 -18.36 8.08
C SER A 45 20.65 -18.67 6.66
N SER A 46 21.62 -19.57 6.46
CA SER A 46 22.01 -20.02 5.14
C SER A 46 20.79 -20.63 4.42
N GLY A 47 20.67 -20.39 3.12
CA GLY A 47 19.48 -20.79 2.38
C GLY A 47 18.31 -19.82 2.46
N PHE A 48 18.51 -18.66 3.11
CA PHE A 48 17.49 -17.60 3.11
C PHE A 48 17.20 -17.18 1.67
N PRO A 49 15.91 -17.00 1.31
CA PRO A 49 15.53 -16.62 -0.04
C PRO A 49 16.03 -15.20 -0.40
N SER A 50 15.87 -14.79 -1.65
CA SER A 50 16.14 -13.41 -2.01
C SER A 50 15.30 -12.47 -1.13
N ARG A 51 15.83 -11.29 -0.85
CA ARG A 51 15.22 -10.35 0.08
C ARG A 51 13.79 -9.98 -0.34
N TRP A 52 13.58 -9.65 -1.62
CA TRP A 52 12.24 -9.33 -2.10
C TRP A 52 11.29 -10.53 -2.01
N ALA A 53 11.77 -11.74 -2.24
CA ALA A 53 10.93 -12.94 -2.17
C ALA A 53 10.46 -13.20 -0.74
N TYR A 54 11.34 -13.00 0.24
CA TYR A 54 10.96 -13.09 1.65
C TYR A 54 9.86 -12.09 1.99
N VAL A 55 10.03 -10.81 1.61
CA VAL A 55 9.02 -9.78 1.86
C VAL A 55 7.72 -10.09 1.12
N HIS A 56 7.81 -10.51 -0.14
CA HIS A 56 6.64 -10.91 -0.93
C HIS A 56 5.81 -11.96 -0.20
N ASP A 57 6.47 -13.02 0.30
CA ASP A 57 5.77 -14.09 1.01
C ASP A 57 5.15 -13.59 2.33
N LYS A 58 5.85 -12.69 3.04
CA LYS A 58 5.31 -12.06 4.24
C LYS A 58 4.07 -11.21 3.94
N LEU A 59 4.09 -10.46 2.85
CA LEU A 59 2.91 -9.66 2.45
C LEU A 59 1.73 -10.55 2.10
N VAL A 60 1.96 -11.68 1.43
CA VAL A 60 0.91 -12.67 1.16
C VAL A 60 0.31 -13.19 2.47
N GLU A 61 1.15 -13.56 3.44
CA GLU A 61 0.71 -14.00 4.76
C GLU A 61 -0.15 -12.94 5.46
N LEU A 62 0.27 -11.68 5.40
CA LEU A 62 -0.46 -10.57 6.02
C LEU A 62 -1.82 -10.33 5.37
N ILE A 63 -1.88 -10.43 4.04
CA ILE A 63 -3.16 -10.32 3.32
C ILE A 63 -4.09 -11.45 3.75
N ASN A 64 -3.61 -12.69 3.76
CA ASN A 64 -4.41 -13.85 4.10
C ASN A 64 -4.88 -13.85 5.55
N SER A 65 -4.13 -13.22 6.45
CA SER A 65 -4.49 -13.11 7.87
C SER A 65 -5.20 -11.80 8.23
N GLY A 66 -5.48 -10.94 7.23
CA GLY A 66 -6.19 -9.68 7.47
C GLY A 66 -5.34 -8.61 8.16
N LYS A 67 -4.02 -8.69 8.07
CA LYS A 67 -3.10 -7.76 8.76
C LYS A 67 -2.36 -6.82 7.83
N ILE A 68 -2.71 -6.77 6.56
CA ILE A 68 -1.99 -5.94 5.58
C ILE A 68 -2.12 -4.45 5.87
N ASP A 69 -3.25 -4.01 6.40
CA ASP A 69 -3.42 -2.59 6.76
C ASP A 69 -2.42 -2.18 7.85
N ARG A 70 -2.14 -3.08 8.79
CA ARG A 70 -1.13 -2.82 9.83
C ARG A 70 0.25 -2.58 9.21
N PHE A 71 0.62 -3.36 8.20
CA PHE A 71 1.87 -3.16 7.48
C PHE A 71 1.94 -1.75 6.89
N PHE A 72 0.93 -1.34 6.13
CA PHE A 72 0.92 -0.01 5.53
C PHE A 72 0.91 1.10 6.58
N ASN A 73 0.20 0.94 7.68
CA ASN A 73 0.19 1.93 8.76
C ASN A 73 1.55 2.08 9.44
N ILE A 74 2.36 1.01 9.49
CA ILE A 74 3.72 1.09 10.03
C ILE A 74 4.65 1.76 9.02
N VAL A 75 4.72 1.25 7.80
CA VAL A 75 5.74 1.68 6.83
C VAL A 75 5.44 3.05 6.22
N LEU A 76 4.20 3.50 6.26
CA LEU A 76 3.80 4.86 5.88
C LEU A 76 3.70 5.78 7.11
N GLY A 77 4.19 5.35 8.26
CA GLY A 77 4.18 6.15 9.47
C GLY A 77 5.38 7.08 9.57
N LYS A 78 5.18 8.28 10.10
CA LYS A 78 6.28 9.25 10.31
C LYS A 78 7.37 8.68 11.18
N SER A 79 7.00 8.02 12.29
CA SER A 79 7.99 7.43 13.21
C SER A 79 8.93 6.46 12.52
N TYR A 80 8.37 5.61 11.67
CA TYR A 80 9.16 4.63 10.94
C TYR A 80 10.15 5.31 9.98
N LEU A 81 9.68 6.26 9.18
CA LEU A 81 10.53 6.97 8.22
C LEU A 81 11.58 7.84 8.91
N MET A 82 11.24 8.50 10.00
CA MET A 82 12.18 9.30 10.77
C MET A 82 13.32 8.45 11.34
N GLN A 83 13.00 7.27 11.87
CA GLN A 83 14.00 6.34 12.39
C GLN A 83 14.83 5.70 11.29
N GLU A 84 14.18 5.22 10.23
CA GLU A 84 14.89 4.51 9.16
C GLU A 84 15.86 5.41 8.42
N GLN A 85 15.50 6.68 8.16
CA GLN A 85 16.26 7.57 7.29
C GLN A 85 16.82 8.80 8.02
N SER A 86 16.67 8.86 9.34
CA SER A 86 17.10 10.02 10.14
C SER A 86 16.54 11.33 9.60
N LEU A 87 15.28 11.34 9.22
CA LEU A 87 14.62 12.49 8.63
C LEU A 87 13.97 13.37 9.70
N SER A 88 13.85 14.67 9.40
CA SER A 88 12.99 15.57 10.14
C SER A 88 11.52 15.18 9.93
N GLU A 89 10.63 15.69 10.77
CA GLU A 89 9.19 15.44 10.62
C GLU A 89 8.67 15.94 9.26
N VAL A 90 9.13 17.10 8.80
CA VAL A 90 8.74 17.68 7.50
C VAL A 90 9.19 16.80 6.35
N ASP A 91 10.46 16.39 6.37
CA ASP A 91 11.03 15.55 5.31
C ASP A 91 10.38 14.16 5.30
N ALA A 92 10.08 13.62 6.48
CA ALA A 92 9.36 12.34 6.58
C ALA A 92 7.96 12.45 5.98
N ALA A 93 7.23 13.54 6.23
CA ALA A 93 5.91 13.76 5.67
C ALA A 93 5.94 13.82 4.13
N GLU A 94 6.93 14.50 3.56
CA GLU A 94 7.12 14.55 2.10
C GLU A 94 7.43 13.16 1.52
N LYS A 95 8.31 12.41 2.18
CA LYS A 95 8.66 11.05 1.77
C LYS A 95 7.45 10.14 1.80
N ILE A 96 6.62 10.22 2.83
CA ILE A 96 5.39 9.43 2.94
C ILE A 96 4.47 9.71 1.75
N GLU A 97 4.27 10.97 1.37
CA GLU A 97 3.42 11.30 0.22
C GLU A 97 3.96 10.69 -1.07
N SER A 98 5.27 10.72 -1.27
CA SER A 98 5.92 10.11 -2.42
C SER A 98 5.70 8.59 -2.45
N ILE A 99 5.90 7.90 -1.33
CA ILE A 99 5.73 6.46 -1.23
C ILE A 99 4.25 6.07 -1.39
N TYR A 100 3.36 6.79 -0.74
CA TYR A 100 1.91 6.59 -0.84
C TYR A 100 1.45 6.67 -2.30
N THR A 101 1.89 7.69 -3.03
CA THR A 101 1.59 7.86 -4.43
C THR A 101 2.11 6.70 -5.26
N GLU A 102 3.34 6.25 -5.00
CA GLU A 102 3.96 5.15 -5.74
C GLU A 102 3.25 3.81 -5.47
N PHE A 103 2.93 3.52 -4.21
CA PHE A 103 2.17 2.30 -3.89
C PHE A 103 0.83 2.29 -4.62
N ASN A 104 0.11 3.41 -4.63
CA ASN A 104 -1.18 3.50 -5.31
C ASN A 104 -1.04 3.37 -6.83
N ARG A 105 0.04 3.89 -7.41
CA ARG A 105 0.34 3.70 -8.83
C ARG A 105 0.49 2.21 -9.16
N ILE A 106 1.22 1.48 -8.33
CA ILE A 106 1.48 0.05 -8.53
C ILE A 106 0.19 -0.76 -8.45
N ILE A 107 -0.59 -0.57 -7.38
CA ILE A 107 -1.76 -1.42 -7.12
C ILE A 107 -2.99 -1.03 -7.93
N HIS A 108 -2.94 0.10 -8.64
CA HIS A 108 -4.02 0.50 -9.53
C HIS A 108 -4.31 -0.57 -10.60
N ARG A 109 -3.29 -1.29 -11.05
CA ARG A 109 -3.46 -2.41 -12.01
C ARG A 109 -4.38 -3.52 -11.48
N ASP A 110 -4.46 -3.66 -10.16
CA ASP A 110 -5.31 -4.65 -9.50
C ASP A 110 -6.68 -4.08 -9.10
N LEU A 111 -6.98 -2.85 -9.53
CA LEU A 111 -8.18 -2.11 -9.14
C LEU A 111 -8.29 -1.99 -7.62
N CYS A 112 -7.15 -1.78 -6.98
CA CYS A 112 -7.01 -1.56 -5.54
C CYS A 112 -6.41 -0.20 -5.27
N LYS A 113 -6.63 0.30 -4.06
CA LYS A 113 -6.01 1.54 -3.59
C LYS A 113 -5.80 1.47 -2.09
N ILE A 114 -4.81 2.23 -1.62
CA ILE A 114 -4.64 2.52 -0.20
C ILE A 114 -5.34 3.84 0.04
N THR A 115 -6.36 3.85 0.89
CA THR A 115 -7.05 5.07 1.30
C THR A 115 -6.49 5.56 2.62
N ARG A 116 -6.63 6.86 2.85
CA ARG A 116 -6.17 7.49 4.09
C ARG A 116 -7.33 8.24 4.72
N SER A 117 -7.67 7.90 5.95
CA SER A 117 -8.76 8.50 6.70
C SER A 117 -8.36 8.58 8.17
N ASN A 118 -8.50 9.76 8.78
CA ASN A 118 -8.14 10.00 10.18
C ASN A 118 -6.70 9.58 10.51
N GLY A 119 -5.78 9.78 9.58
CA GLY A 119 -4.37 9.42 9.76
C GLY A 119 -4.08 7.93 9.65
N ARG A 120 -5.02 7.13 9.22
CA ARG A 120 -4.86 5.68 9.06
C ARG A 120 -5.01 5.28 7.60
N TYR A 121 -4.29 4.22 7.22
CA TYR A 121 -4.26 3.68 5.86
C TYR A 121 -5.02 2.37 5.80
N HIS A 122 -5.78 2.18 4.72
CA HIS A 122 -6.56 0.97 4.47
C HIS A 122 -6.43 0.55 3.02
N LEU A 123 -6.12 -0.72 2.79
CA LEU A 123 -6.13 -1.31 1.45
C LEU A 123 -7.56 -1.73 1.12
N VAL A 124 -8.10 -1.19 0.03
CA VAL A 124 -9.46 -1.47 -0.40
C VAL A 124 -9.49 -1.75 -1.90
N LYS A 125 -10.48 -2.50 -2.35
CA LYS A 125 -10.82 -2.56 -3.77
C LYS A 125 -11.61 -1.32 -4.15
N GLU A 126 -11.34 -0.73 -5.31
CA GLU A 126 -12.01 0.49 -5.72
C GLU A 126 -13.54 0.41 -5.64
N ASN A 127 -14.10 -0.70 -6.12
CA ASN A 127 -15.55 -0.87 -6.14
C ASN A 127 -16.15 -1.11 -4.75
N ASP A 128 -15.42 -1.76 -3.86
CA ASP A 128 -15.89 -2.05 -2.51
C ASP A 128 -15.88 -0.82 -1.61
N ASP A 129 -15.07 0.20 -1.94
CA ASP A 129 -15.00 1.44 -1.17
C ASP A 129 -16.07 2.44 -1.57
N LEU A 130 -16.90 2.14 -2.58
CA LEU A 130 -17.93 3.03 -3.08
C LEU A 130 -19.31 2.58 -2.64
N GLU A 131 -20.08 3.54 -2.12
CA GLU A 131 -21.48 3.36 -1.74
C GLU A 131 -22.36 4.15 -2.69
N PRO A 132 -23.29 3.52 -3.43
CA PRO A 132 -24.19 4.26 -4.30
C PRO A 132 -25.11 5.16 -3.50
N ILE A 133 -25.17 6.45 -3.84
CA ILE A 133 -26.03 7.44 -3.15
C ILE A 133 -26.95 8.19 -4.11
N GLY A 134 -26.79 8.00 -5.42
CA GLY A 134 -27.65 8.65 -6.39
C GLY A 134 -27.40 8.15 -7.80
N ASN A 135 -28.30 8.47 -8.71
CA ASN A 135 -28.24 8.08 -10.10
C ASN A 135 -28.73 9.24 -10.98
N GLY A 136 -27.79 9.90 -11.67
CA GLY A 136 -28.10 10.93 -12.64
C GLY A 136 -28.23 10.38 -14.06
N GLY A 137 -28.68 11.23 -15.01
CA GLY A 137 -28.81 10.83 -16.40
C GLY A 137 -27.48 10.48 -17.07
N PHE A 138 -26.39 11.17 -16.70
CA PHE A 138 -25.07 11.00 -17.30
C PHE A 138 -24.06 10.31 -16.40
N ALA A 139 -24.32 10.22 -15.11
CA ALA A 139 -23.37 9.71 -14.15
C ALA A 139 -24.07 9.00 -13.00
N ASN A 140 -23.38 8.03 -12.43
CA ASN A 140 -23.72 7.45 -11.16
C ASN A 140 -22.97 8.20 -10.06
N VAL A 141 -23.62 8.43 -8.93
CA VAL A 141 -23.04 9.15 -7.80
C VAL A 141 -22.78 8.17 -6.66
N TYR A 142 -21.58 8.21 -6.16
CA TYR A 142 -21.13 7.32 -5.08
C TYR A 142 -20.54 8.14 -3.95
N ARG A 143 -20.60 7.59 -2.72
CA ARG A 143 -19.83 8.07 -1.59
C ARG A 143 -18.67 7.11 -1.36
N GLN A 144 -17.46 7.64 -1.22
CA GLN A 144 -16.31 6.86 -0.82
C GLN A 144 -16.42 6.59 0.67
N LYS A 145 -16.53 5.31 1.04
CA LYS A 145 -16.74 4.90 2.44
C LYS A 145 -15.58 5.31 3.34
N SER A 146 -14.35 5.19 2.85
CA SER A 146 -13.16 5.48 3.62
C SER A 146 -12.95 6.95 3.94
N THR A 147 -13.39 7.87 3.06
CA THR A 147 -13.15 9.31 3.19
C THR A 147 -14.41 10.15 3.34
N GLY A 148 -15.57 9.61 2.99
CA GLY A 148 -16.83 10.34 2.92
C GLY A 148 -16.98 11.24 1.70
N LEU A 149 -16.00 11.26 0.80
CA LEU A 149 -16.05 12.06 -0.42
C LEU A 149 -17.12 11.55 -1.38
N VAL A 150 -17.76 12.49 -2.09
CA VAL A 150 -18.74 12.17 -3.12
C VAL A 150 -18.03 12.11 -4.48
N ILE A 151 -18.26 11.03 -5.22
CA ILE A 151 -17.62 10.78 -6.51
C ILE A 151 -18.71 10.58 -7.56
N LYS A 152 -18.54 11.22 -8.73
CA LYS A 152 -19.37 11.00 -9.90
C LYS A 152 -18.58 10.20 -10.92
N LYS A 153 -19.17 9.08 -11.40
CA LYS A 153 -18.58 8.30 -12.49
C LYS A 153 -19.52 8.37 -13.69
N LEU A 154 -18.99 8.76 -14.86
CA LEU A 154 -19.75 8.79 -16.09
C LEU A 154 -20.18 7.36 -16.46
N LYS A 155 -21.39 7.25 -17.02
CA LYS A 155 -21.88 5.98 -17.53
C LYS A 155 -21.10 5.60 -18.78
N ASP A 156 -20.89 4.30 -18.99
CA ASP A 156 -20.07 3.80 -20.10
C ASP A 156 -20.53 4.26 -21.47
N ASP A 157 -21.84 4.41 -21.68
CA ASP A 157 -22.43 4.87 -22.92
C ASP A 157 -21.93 6.27 -23.34
N TYR A 158 -21.49 7.07 -22.37
CA TYR A 158 -20.99 8.43 -22.63
C TYR A 158 -19.48 8.47 -22.75
N LEU A 159 -18.78 7.46 -22.24
CA LEU A 159 -17.33 7.36 -22.34
C LEU A 159 -16.88 6.97 -23.75
N THR A 160 -17.67 6.19 -24.47
CA THR A 160 -17.35 5.76 -25.84
C THR A 160 -17.51 6.87 -26.87
N ASP A 161 -18.35 7.86 -26.61
CA ASP A 161 -18.62 8.98 -27.54
C ASP A 161 -17.55 10.07 -27.49
N THR A 162 -16.66 10.03 -26.52
CA THR A 162 -15.60 11.03 -26.36
C THR A 162 -14.23 10.57 -26.88
N GLY A 163 -14.19 9.35 -27.41
CA GLY A 163 -12.96 8.72 -27.90
C GLY A 163 -12.48 9.19 -29.29
#